data_a8d391f615c02d7e8a6c0a8ffdb9e131
#
_entry.id   a8d391f615c02d7e8a6c0a8ffdb9e131
#
_cell.length_a   1.000
_cell.length_b   1.000
_cell.length_c   1.000
_cell.angle_alpha   90.00
_cell.angle_beta   90.00
_cell.angle_gamma   90.00
#
_symmetry.space_group_name_H-M   'P 1'
#
loop_
_entity.id
_entity.type
_entity.pdbx_description
1 polymer ?
#
loop_
_entity_poly.entity_id
_entity_poly.type
_entity_poly.pdbx_seq_one_letter_code
_entity_poly.pdbx_strand_id
1 'polypeptide(L)'
;GMCADVAIHDKEDGNPHAHILLTVRPLNSDGSWAQKSRLVYDLDDAGQRIVLPNGRWKCHKENVVDWDHRQNTEKWRKAAAETISEALREYGFSQGFVDHRSYARQNVQQIPTIHEGARIRMMEKRGIHTAIHARNLEIALTNGQIRQLQARLARLNAWAKHEAGEQQHFSQTDAAPTLRYRLAHQVLH
;
A
#
# COMPACT_ATOMS: atom_id res chain seq x y z
N GLY A 1 -7.34 -21.96 -16.85
CA GLY A 1 -6.91 -20.98 -15.86
C GLY A 1 -5.48 -20.50 -16.08
N MET A 2 -5.01 -19.57 -15.26
CA MET A 2 -3.60 -19.14 -15.23
C MET A 2 -2.75 -20.19 -14.52
N CYS A 3 -1.59 -20.52 -15.07
CA CYS A 3 -0.60 -21.36 -14.38
C CYS A 3 0.41 -20.46 -13.66
N ALA A 4 0.84 -20.89 -12.49
CA ALA A 4 1.87 -20.22 -11.71
C ALA A 4 3.00 -21.18 -11.38
N ASP A 5 4.23 -20.70 -11.55
CA ASP A 5 5.45 -21.35 -11.04
C ASP A 5 5.99 -20.50 -9.90
N VAL A 6 6.29 -21.12 -8.76
CA VAL A 6 6.66 -20.43 -7.53
C VAL A 6 7.99 -20.97 -7.02
N ALA A 7 8.97 -20.10 -6.87
CA ALA A 7 10.25 -20.39 -6.25
C ALA A 7 10.47 -19.52 -5.02
N ILE A 8 10.76 -20.13 -3.88
CA ILE A 8 11.06 -19.41 -2.63
C ILE A 8 12.58 -19.34 -2.48
N HIS A 9 13.09 -18.15 -2.30
CA HIS A 9 14.51 -17.88 -2.04
C HIS A 9 14.69 -17.37 -0.63
N ASP A 10 15.44 -18.11 0.16
CA ASP A 10 15.96 -17.69 1.45
C ASP A 10 17.45 -18.04 1.50
N LYS A 11 18.30 -17.03 1.54
CA LYS A 11 19.75 -17.14 1.64
C LYS A 11 20.26 -16.77 3.01
N GLU A 12 19.38 -16.71 4.01
CA GLU A 12 19.71 -16.27 5.37
C GLU A 12 20.35 -14.86 5.43
N ASP A 13 20.14 -14.06 4.36
CA ASP A 13 20.63 -12.68 4.26
C ASP A 13 19.63 -11.64 4.79
N GLY A 14 18.55 -12.10 5.44
CA GLY A 14 17.49 -11.26 6.00
C GLY A 14 16.49 -10.76 4.95
N ASN A 15 16.49 -11.34 3.74
CA ASN A 15 15.58 -10.99 2.66
C ASN A 15 14.92 -12.23 2.03
N PRO A 16 14.15 -13.02 2.80
CA PRO A 16 13.37 -14.11 2.21
C PRO A 16 12.34 -13.56 1.23
N HIS A 17 12.26 -14.13 0.02
CA HIS A 17 11.34 -13.66 -1.01
C HIS A 17 10.93 -14.79 -1.95
N ALA A 18 9.76 -14.62 -2.58
CA ALA A 18 9.23 -15.53 -3.57
C ALA A 18 9.29 -14.92 -4.97
N HIS A 19 9.68 -15.73 -5.95
CA HIS A 19 9.49 -15.44 -7.36
C HIS A 19 8.26 -16.19 -7.85
N ILE A 20 7.31 -15.48 -8.43
CA ILE A 20 6.09 -16.05 -8.97
C ILE A 20 6.03 -15.72 -10.46
N LEU A 21 6.19 -16.74 -11.31
CA LEU A 21 6.04 -16.62 -12.75
C LEU A 21 4.62 -17.02 -13.14
N LEU A 22 3.90 -16.11 -13.78
CA LEU A 22 2.52 -16.30 -14.20
C LEU A 22 2.44 -16.39 -15.72
N THR A 23 1.56 -17.27 -16.23
CA THR A 23 1.32 -17.37 -17.68
C THR A 23 0.38 -16.26 -18.15
N VAL A 24 0.63 -15.77 -19.36
CA VAL A 24 -0.29 -14.83 -20.07
C VAL A 24 -1.24 -15.56 -21.03
N ARG A 25 -1.17 -16.90 -21.07
CA ARG A 25 -2.07 -17.75 -21.85
C ARG A 25 -2.84 -18.65 -20.90
N PRO A 26 -4.15 -18.81 -21.10
CA PRO A 26 -4.93 -19.79 -20.34
C PRO A 26 -4.52 -21.22 -20.67
N LEU A 27 -4.66 -22.10 -19.70
CA LEU A 27 -4.62 -23.53 -19.90
C LEU A 27 -6.06 -24.05 -20.01
N ASN A 28 -6.34 -24.80 -21.06
CA ASN A 28 -7.61 -25.47 -21.26
C ASN A 28 -7.76 -26.67 -20.29
N SER A 29 -8.98 -27.20 -20.16
CA SER A 29 -9.23 -28.35 -19.29
C SER A 29 -8.54 -29.67 -19.75
N ASP A 30 -8.18 -29.74 -21.01
CA ASP A 30 -7.43 -30.87 -21.61
C ASP A 30 -5.91 -30.72 -21.45
N GLY A 31 -5.44 -29.66 -20.79
CA GLY A 31 -4.00 -29.40 -20.61
C GLY A 31 -3.35 -28.67 -21.79
N SER A 32 -4.06 -28.39 -22.87
CA SER A 32 -3.53 -27.64 -24.01
C SER A 32 -3.54 -26.11 -23.74
N TRP A 33 -2.65 -25.37 -24.42
CA TRP A 33 -2.61 -23.92 -24.34
C TRP A 33 -3.70 -23.27 -25.18
N ALA A 34 -4.55 -22.46 -24.57
CA ALA A 34 -5.51 -21.62 -25.28
C ALA A 34 -4.81 -20.50 -26.08
N GLN A 35 -5.53 -19.87 -26.98
CA GLN A 35 -5.01 -18.75 -27.77
C GLN A 35 -4.75 -17.53 -26.87
N LYS A 36 -3.62 -16.85 -27.06
CA LYS A 36 -3.30 -15.58 -26.36
C LYS A 36 -4.20 -14.43 -26.82
N SER A 37 -4.50 -14.40 -28.13
CA SER A 37 -5.30 -13.32 -28.75
C SER A 37 -6.14 -13.89 -29.86
N ARG A 38 -7.24 -13.22 -30.14
CA ARG A 38 -8.15 -13.47 -31.28
C ARG A 38 -8.13 -12.28 -32.24
N LEU A 39 -8.43 -12.53 -33.49
CA LEU A 39 -8.62 -11.52 -34.50
C LEU A 39 -10.06 -11.07 -34.44
N VAL A 40 -10.29 -9.76 -34.28
CA VAL A 40 -11.60 -9.15 -34.25
C VAL A 40 -11.70 -8.22 -35.44
N TYR A 41 -12.79 -8.34 -36.23
CA TYR A 41 -13.04 -7.49 -37.37
C TYR A 41 -13.75 -6.22 -36.93
N ASP A 42 -13.27 -5.06 -37.42
CA ASP A 42 -13.91 -3.78 -37.14
C ASP A 42 -15.20 -3.68 -37.98
N LEU A 43 -16.26 -3.23 -37.36
CA LEU A 43 -17.55 -3.04 -37.98
C LEU A 43 -17.84 -1.56 -38.18
N ASP A 44 -18.59 -1.22 -39.23
CA ASP A 44 -19.16 0.10 -39.43
C ASP A 44 -20.45 0.32 -38.63
N ASP A 45 -21.05 1.50 -38.76
CA ASP A 45 -22.27 1.86 -38.02
C ASP A 45 -23.49 0.98 -38.39
N ALA A 46 -23.42 0.29 -39.55
CA ALA A 46 -24.45 -0.67 -40.02
C ALA A 46 -24.12 -2.11 -39.57
N GLY A 47 -23.03 -2.34 -38.80
CA GLY A 47 -22.61 -3.66 -38.34
C GLY A 47 -21.91 -4.50 -39.41
N GLN A 48 -21.48 -3.91 -40.53
CA GLN A 48 -20.75 -4.59 -41.59
C GLN A 48 -19.23 -4.43 -41.42
N ARG A 49 -18.49 -5.43 -41.90
CA ARG A 49 -16.99 -5.36 -41.80
C ARG A 49 -16.46 -4.26 -42.70
N ILE A 50 -15.58 -3.45 -42.16
CA ILE A 50 -14.90 -2.38 -42.86
C ILE A 50 -13.85 -2.96 -43.81
N VAL A 51 -13.90 -2.56 -45.07
CA VAL A 51 -12.94 -2.94 -46.12
C VAL A 51 -11.87 -1.82 -46.21
N LEU A 52 -10.61 -2.17 -46.17
CA LEU A 52 -9.50 -1.28 -46.37
C LEU A 52 -9.29 -1.02 -47.88
N PRO A 53 -8.60 0.08 -48.29
CA PRO A 53 -8.32 0.39 -49.71
C PRO A 53 -7.60 -0.72 -50.47
N ASN A 54 -6.88 -1.61 -49.78
CA ASN A 54 -6.20 -2.78 -50.34
C ASN A 54 -7.08 -4.03 -50.47
N GLY A 55 -8.40 -3.90 -50.27
CA GLY A 55 -9.36 -5.00 -50.34
C GLY A 55 -9.38 -5.95 -49.15
N ARG A 56 -8.58 -5.71 -48.10
CA ARG A 56 -8.57 -6.50 -46.89
C ARG A 56 -9.57 -5.98 -45.87
N TRP A 57 -10.08 -6.87 -45.02
CA TRP A 57 -10.91 -6.48 -43.89
C TRP A 57 -10.09 -5.77 -42.82
N LYS A 58 -10.59 -4.65 -42.33
CA LYS A 58 -10.00 -3.99 -41.17
C LYS A 58 -10.22 -4.86 -39.94
N CYS A 59 -9.15 -5.16 -39.22
CA CYS A 59 -9.20 -5.99 -38.04
C CYS A 59 -8.07 -5.62 -37.09
N HIS A 60 -8.27 -5.95 -35.80
CA HIS A 60 -7.26 -5.81 -34.77
C HIS A 60 -7.15 -7.11 -33.95
N LYS A 61 -6.07 -7.24 -33.19
CA LYS A 61 -5.88 -8.34 -32.24
C LYS A 61 -6.41 -7.89 -30.89
N GLU A 62 -7.27 -8.73 -30.32
CA GLU A 62 -7.75 -8.57 -28.96
C GLU A 62 -7.24 -9.71 -28.07
N ASN A 63 -6.74 -9.40 -26.87
CA ASN A 63 -6.32 -10.44 -25.94
C ASN A 63 -7.53 -11.22 -25.44
N VAL A 64 -7.38 -12.55 -25.32
CA VAL A 64 -8.45 -13.42 -24.82
C VAL A 64 -8.69 -13.23 -23.32
N VAL A 65 -7.66 -12.81 -22.61
CA VAL A 65 -7.68 -12.52 -21.16
C VAL A 65 -7.07 -11.15 -20.90
N ASP A 66 -7.45 -10.54 -19.79
CA ASP A 66 -6.98 -9.22 -19.35
C ASP A 66 -5.79 -9.28 -18.38
N TRP A 67 -5.14 -10.43 -18.24
CA TRP A 67 -4.14 -10.68 -17.20
C TRP A 67 -2.92 -9.77 -17.25
N ASP A 68 -2.55 -9.26 -18.43
CA ASP A 68 -1.46 -8.31 -18.66
C ASP A 68 -1.90 -6.84 -18.50
N HIS A 69 -3.17 -6.57 -18.22
CA HIS A 69 -3.64 -5.21 -18.01
C HIS A 69 -3.06 -4.61 -16.73
N ARG A 70 -2.59 -3.37 -16.84
CA ARG A 70 -1.97 -2.62 -15.74
C ARG A 70 -2.82 -2.56 -14.47
N GLN A 71 -4.15 -2.52 -14.62
CA GLN A 71 -5.08 -2.50 -13.47
C GLN A 71 -5.00 -3.76 -12.61
N ASN A 72 -4.57 -4.91 -13.17
CA ASN A 72 -4.42 -6.14 -12.41
C ASN A 72 -3.24 -6.09 -11.44
N THR A 73 -2.22 -5.28 -11.71
CA THR A 73 -1.10 -5.08 -10.79
C THR A 73 -1.56 -4.60 -9.41
N GLU A 74 -2.53 -3.69 -9.37
CA GLU A 74 -3.08 -3.20 -8.10
C GLU A 74 -3.88 -4.28 -7.37
N LYS A 75 -4.67 -5.07 -8.10
CA LYS A 75 -5.42 -6.21 -7.53
C LYS A 75 -4.46 -7.25 -6.93
N TRP A 76 -3.38 -7.60 -7.63
CA TRP A 76 -2.40 -8.57 -7.17
C TRP A 76 -1.61 -8.07 -5.97
N ARG A 77 -1.20 -6.80 -5.97
CA ARG A 77 -0.55 -6.18 -4.82
C ARG A 77 -1.45 -6.21 -3.58
N LYS A 78 -2.73 -5.89 -3.75
CA LYS A 78 -3.71 -5.95 -2.68
C LYS A 78 -3.85 -7.37 -2.13
N ALA A 79 -4.09 -8.35 -2.99
CA ALA A 79 -4.23 -9.74 -2.60
C ALA A 79 -2.98 -10.27 -1.87
N ALA A 80 -1.78 -9.97 -2.39
CA ALA A 80 -0.53 -10.35 -1.73
C ALA A 80 -0.38 -9.72 -0.34
N ALA A 81 -0.71 -8.43 -0.19
CA ALA A 81 -0.64 -7.73 1.10
C ALA A 81 -1.64 -8.31 2.11
N GLU A 82 -2.85 -8.63 1.68
CA GLU A 82 -3.89 -9.26 2.51
C GLU A 82 -3.44 -10.66 2.99
N THR A 83 -2.97 -11.52 2.05
CA THR A 83 -2.48 -12.85 2.39
C THR A 83 -1.29 -12.82 3.36
N ILE A 84 -0.32 -11.93 3.13
CA ILE A 84 0.83 -11.78 4.04
C ILE A 84 0.36 -11.31 5.42
N SER A 85 -0.56 -10.33 5.48
CA SER A 85 -1.07 -9.81 6.75
C SER A 85 -1.90 -10.86 7.52
N GLU A 86 -2.63 -11.72 6.82
CA GLU A 86 -3.35 -12.86 7.42
C GLU A 86 -2.36 -13.88 8.00
N ALA A 87 -1.35 -14.28 7.23
CA ALA A 87 -0.32 -15.18 7.69
C ALA A 87 0.43 -14.63 8.91
N LEU A 88 0.81 -13.35 8.91
CA LEU A 88 1.47 -12.71 10.06
C LEU A 88 0.60 -12.78 11.32
N ARG A 89 -0.71 -12.55 11.20
CA ARG A 89 -1.64 -12.67 12.34
C ARG A 89 -1.77 -14.10 12.84
N GLU A 90 -1.86 -15.08 11.93
CA GLU A 90 -1.96 -16.50 12.25
C GLU A 90 -0.71 -16.98 13.03
N TYR A 91 0.46 -16.51 12.66
CA TYR A 91 1.72 -16.81 13.35
C TYR A 91 2.00 -15.93 14.57
N GLY A 92 1.03 -15.16 15.06
CA GLY A 92 1.12 -14.41 16.31
C GLY A 92 1.75 -13.01 16.19
N PHE A 93 2.05 -12.54 14.98
CA PHE A 93 2.55 -11.18 14.74
C PHE A 93 1.37 -10.20 14.64
N SER A 94 0.68 -9.95 15.75
CA SER A 94 -0.54 -9.11 15.79
C SER A 94 -0.33 -7.66 15.29
N GLN A 95 0.91 -7.15 15.35
CA GLN A 95 1.30 -5.85 14.81
C GLN A 95 1.78 -5.93 13.34
N GLY A 96 1.90 -7.15 12.80
CA GLY A 96 2.33 -7.38 11.42
C GLY A 96 1.23 -7.03 10.43
N PHE A 97 1.45 -5.94 9.67
CA PHE A 97 0.53 -5.47 8.65
C PHE A 97 1.29 -4.99 7.43
N VAL A 98 0.88 -5.46 6.25
CA VAL A 98 1.44 -5.03 4.97
C VAL A 98 0.39 -4.25 4.20
N ASP A 99 0.72 -3.04 3.77
CA ASP A 99 -0.14 -2.21 2.93
C ASP A 99 0.48 -2.06 1.53
N HIS A 100 -0.27 -2.42 0.50
CA HIS A 100 0.15 -2.36 -0.90
C HIS A 100 0.16 -0.93 -1.47
N ARG A 101 -0.47 0.03 -0.78
CA ARG A 101 -0.60 1.41 -1.24
C ARG A 101 0.70 2.19 -1.02
N SER A 102 0.93 3.22 -1.81
CA SER A 102 2.03 4.16 -1.57
C SER A 102 1.83 4.93 -0.26
N TYR A 103 2.90 5.45 0.33
CA TYR A 103 2.83 6.27 1.55
C TYR A 103 1.85 7.44 1.42
N ALA A 104 1.79 8.10 0.26
CA ALA A 104 0.83 9.16 -0.01
C ALA A 104 -0.63 8.67 0.08
N ARG A 105 -0.94 7.50 -0.47
CA ARG A 105 -2.29 6.89 -0.40
C ARG A 105 -2.64 6.37 0.99
N GLN A 106 -1.64 6.04 1.80
CA GLN A 106 -1.79 5.65 3.21
C GLN A 106 -1.87 6.86 4.14
N ASN A 107 -1.70 8.07 3.63
CA ASN A 107 -1.55 9.30 4.42
C ASN A 107 -0.37 9.24 5.42
N VAL A 108 0.67 8.48 5.08
CA VAL A 108 1.91 8.38 5.87
C VAL A 108 2.87 9.46 5.41
N GLN A 109 3.23 10.34 6.34
CA GLN A 109 4.19 11.43 6.07
C GLN A 109 5.62 10.90 6.15
N GLN A 110 6.01 10.12 5.15
CA GLN A 110 7.39 9.66 4.96
C GLN A 110 7.76 9.75 3.48
N ILE A 111 9.04 10.01 3.23
CA ILE A 111 9.60 10.04 1.88
C ILE A 111 9.98 8.61 1.50
N PRO A 112 9.49 8.06 0.38
CA PRO A 112 9.90 6.74 -0.06
C PRO A 112 11.37 6.73 -0.51
N THR A 113 12.09 5.63 -0.21
CA THR A 113 13.45 5.42 -0.70
C THR A 113 13.44 5.07 -2.20
N ILE A 114 14.55 5.36 -2.87
CA ILE A 114 14.79 4.98 -4.26
C ILE A 114 15.32 3.54 -4.27
N HIS A 115 14.81 2.71 -5.16
CA HIS A 115 15.25 1.31 -5.28
C HIS A 115 16.74 1.23 -5.63
N GLU A 116 17.50 0.54 -4.80
CA GLU A 116 18.90 0.19 -5.06
C GLU A 116 18.99 -1.21 -5.66
N GLY A 117 19.25 -1.27 -6.95
CA GLY A 117 19.48 -2.55 -7.64
C GLY A 117 20.76 -3.25 -7.13
N ALA A 118 20.93 -4.51 -7.51
CA ALA A 118 22.08 -5.33 -7.11
C ALA A 118 23.44 -4.67 -7.45
N ARG A 119 23.52 -3.97 -8.59
CA ARG A 119 24.73 -3.26 -9.00
C ARG A 119 25.12 -2.14 -8.04
N ILE A 120 24.17 -1.31 -7.60
CA ILE A 120 24.41 -0.21 -6.65
C ILE A 120 24.89 -0.78 -5.31
N ARG A 121 24.19 -1.78 -4.77
CA ARG A 121 24.57 -2.44 -3.53
C ARG A 121 25.96 -3.07 -3.59
N MET A 122 26.35 -3.64 -4.74
CA MET A 122 27.68 -4.19 -4.94
C MET A 122 28.76 -3.08 -5.03
N MET A 123 28.47 -1.94 -5.63
CA MET A 123 29.39 -0.79 -5.69
C MET A 123 29.63 -0.23 -4.29
N GLU A 124 28.59 -0.03 -3.48
CA GLU A 124 28.70 0.43 -2.10
C GLU A 124 29.51 -0.54 -1.22
N LYS A 125 29.30 -1.86 -1.36
CA LYS A 125 30.12 -2.88 -0.66
C LYS A 125 31.61 -2.81 -1.03
N ARG A 126 31.95 -2.26 -2.20
CA ARG A 126 33.33 -2.04 -2.66
C ARG A 126 33.86 -0.65 -2.31
N GLY A 127 33.12 0.16 -1.54
CA GLY A 127 33.50 1.53 -1.18
C GLY A 127 33.29 2.56 -2.29
N ILE A 128 32.56 2.21 -3.35
CA ILE A 128 32.25 3.13 -4.45
C ILE A 128 30.89 3.76 -4.14
N HIS A 129 30.91 5.01 -3.68
CA HIS A 129 29.69 5.72 -3.30
C HIS A 129 28.89 6.18 -4.51
N THR A 130 27.59 5.91 -4.46
CA THR A 130 26.66 6.26 -5.55
C THR A 130 25.70 7.37 -5.10
N ALA A 131 25.28 8.20 -6.05
CA ALA A 131 24.31 9.28 -5.79
C ALA A 131 22.97 8.76 -5.26
N ILE A 132 22.52 7.58 -5.70
CA ILE A 132 21.27 6.96 -5.24
C ILE A 132 21.38 6.54 -3.79
N HIS A 133 22.49 5.93 -3.39
CA HIS A 133 22.73 5.54 -1.99
C HIS A 133 22.82 6.76 -1.08
N ALA A 134 23.60 7.77 -1.47
CA ALA A 134 23.69 9.03 -0.75
C ALA A 134 22.29 9.68 -0.56
N ARG A 135 21.48 9.69 -1.61
CA ARG A 135 20.11 10.21 -1.51
C ARG A 135 19.24 9.39 -0.57
N ASN A 136 19.37 8.08 -0.56
CA ASN A 136 18.64 7.23 0.39
C ASN A 136 19.06 7.46 1.85
N LEU A 137 20.33 7.76 2.12
CA LEU A 137 20.78 8.15 3.45
C LEU A 137 20.16 9.49 3.88
N GLU A 138 20.10 10.49 3.00
CA GLU A 138 19.41 11.76 3.29
C GLU A 138 17.92 11.53 3.59
N ILE A 139 17.25 10.69 2.80
CA ILE A 139 15.84 10.32 3.01
C ILE A 139 15.68 9.64 4.38
N ALA A 140 16.57 8.73 4.74
CA ALA A 140 16.52 8.04 6.03
C ALA A 140 16.67 9.00 7.22
N LEU A 141 17.59 9.96 7.13
CA LEU A 141 17.78 11.02 8.13
C LEU A 141 16.53 11.90 8.24
N THR A 142 15.99 12.37 7.10
CA THR A 142 14.78 13.20 7.06
C THR A 142 13.58 12.45 7.67
N ASN A 143 13.38 11.19 7.30
CA ASN A 143 12.31 10.38 7.86
C ASN A 143 12.49 10.13 9.37
N GLY A 144 13.73 10.03 9.84
CA GLY A 144 14.07 9.99 11.26
C GLY A 144 13.61 11.25 12.00
N GLN A 145 13.89 12.42 11.45
CA GLN A 145 13.44 13.71 12.00
C GLN A 145 11.91 13.83 12.00
N ILE A 146 11.25 13.45 10.91
CA ILE A 146 9.78 13.44 10.83
C ILE A 146 9.17 12.59 11.95
N ARG A 147 9.67 11.37 12.16
CA ARG A 147 9.19 10.50 13.25
C ARG A 147 9.39 11.12 14.64
N GLN A 148 10.54 11.77 14.89
CA GLN A 148 10.82 12.45 16.16
C GLN A 148 9.86 13.62 16.40
N LEU A 149 9.61 14.43 15.36
CA LEU A 149 8.67 15.56 15.44
C LEU A 149 7.23 15.07 15.65
N GLN A 150 6.81 14.03 14.97
CA GLN A 150 5.48 13.42 15.16
C GLN A 150 5.31 12.89 16.59
N ALA A 151 6.31 12.19 17.12
CA ALA A 151 6.28 11.70 18.50
C ALA A 151 6.25 12.84 19.52
N ARG A 152 6.97 13.95 19.26
CA ARG A 152 6.91 15.15 20.10
C ARG A 152 5.54 15.81 20.04
N LEU A 153 4.97 15.97 18.85
CA LEU A 153 3.64 16.53 18.65
C LEU A 153 2.56 15.70 19.36
N ALA A 154 2.64 14.38 19.26
CA ALA A 154 1.71 13.47 19.94
C ALA A 154 1.77 13.64 21.46
N ARG A 155 2.97 13.77 22.04
CA ARG A 155 3.15 14.04 23.49
C ARG A 155 2.58 15.41 23.89
N LEU A 156 2.83 16.46 23.11
CA LEU A 156 2.28 17.78 23.39
C LEU A 156 0.75 17.80 23.31
N ASN A 157 0.18 17.12 22.32
CA ASN A 157 -1.28 16.99 22.20
C ASN A 157 -1.90 16.19 23.35
N ALA A 158 -1.24 15.14 23.82
CA ALA A 158 -1.68 14.37 24.99
C ALA A 158 -1.64 15.23 26.26
N TRP A 159 -0.56 15.99 26.47
CA TRP A 159 -0.44 16.92 27.58
C TRP A 159 -1.51 18.02 27.52
N ALA A 160 -1.73 18.66 26.37
CA ALA A 160 -2.77 19.69 26.22
C ALA A 160 -4.18 19.16 26.50
N LYS A 161 -4.47 17.91 26.11
CA LYS A 161 -5.76 17.26 26.44
C LYS A 161 -5.93 17.01 27.94
N HIS A 162 -4.86 16.61 28.62
CA HIS A 162 -4.87 16.41 30.07
C HIS A 162 -5.13 17.71 30.81
N GLU A 163 -4.39 18.78 30.49
CA GLU A 163 -4.60 20.13 31.04
C GLU A 163 -6.03 20.64 30.83
N ALA A 164 -6.57 20.49 29.62
CA ALA A 164 -7.95 20.90 29.34
C ALA A 164 -8.97 20.08 30.15
N GLY A 165 -8.72 18.80 30.40
CA GLY A 165 -9.56 17.95 31.26
C GLY A 165 -9.52 18.38 32.73
N GLU A 166 -8.35 18.70 33.26
CA GLU A 166 -8.19 19.18 34.63
C GLU A 166 -8.89 20.53 34.84
N GLN A 167 -8.78 21.48 33.91
CA GLN A 167 -9.47 22.74 33.96
C GLN A 167 -11.01 22.58 33.97
N GLN A 168 -11.55 21.67 33.19
CA GLN A 168 -13.00 21.35 33.20
C GLN A 168 -13.44 20.74 34.52
N HIS A 169 -12.64 19.85 35.09
CA HIS A 169 -12.95 19.23 36.39
C HIS A 169 -12.91 20.26 37.53
N PHE A 170 -11.94 21.18 37.53
CA PHE A 170 -11.85 22.26 38.52
C PHE A 170 -13.03 23.22 38.43
N SER A 171 -13.44 23.60 37.21
CA SER A 171 -14.60 24.45 36.97
C SER A 171 -15.93 23.82 37.42
N GLN A 172 -16.04 22.49 37.34
CA GLN A 172 -17.23 21.75 37.81
C GLN A 172 -17.26 21.58 39.34
N THR A 173 -16.10 21.47 39.98
CA THR A 173 -16.01 21.34 41.45
C THR A 173 -16.22 22.66 42.18
N ASP A 174 -15.79 23.79 41.57
CA ASP A 174 -16.04 25.12 42.14
C ASP A 174 -17.47 25.63 41.96
N ALA A 175 -18.24 25.08 41.03
CA ALA A 175 -19.66 25.39 40.87
C ALA A 175 -20.56 24.68 41.96
N ALA A 176 -20.08 23.64 42.62
CA ALA A 176 -20.83 22.87 43.59
C ALA A 176 -20.99 23.53 44.97
N PRO A 177 -20.02 24.32 45.51
CA PRO A 177 -20.19 24.98 46.81
C PRO A 177 -21.23 26.08 46.79
N THR A 178 -21.34 26.84 45.70
CA THR A 178 -22.24 27.99 45.59
C THR A 178 -23.72 27.60 45.57
N LEU A 179 -24.06 26.44 45.07
CA LEU A 179 -25.43 25.88 45.11
C LEU A 179 -25.82 25.39 46.50
N ARG A 180 -24.92 24.81 47.28
CA ARG A 180 -25.17 24.40 48.66
C ARG A 180 -25.35 25.58 49.61
N TYR A 181 -24.65 26.67 49.43
CA TYR A 181 -24.81 27.88 50.22
C TYR A 181 -26.14 28.58 49.95
N ARG A 182 -26.66 28.60 48.75
CA ARG A 182 -27.98 29.18 48.40
C ARG A 182 -29.15 28.38 48.98
N LEU A 183 -29.06 27.02 48.97
CA LEU A 183 -30.10 26.17 49.53
C LEU A 183 -30.16 26.23 51.07
N ALA A 184 -29.05 26.42 51.77
CA ALA A 184 -29.02 26.55 53.24
C ALA A 184 -29.62 27.90 53.70
N HIS A 185 -29.58 28.95 52.90
CA HIS A 185 -30.19 30.27 53.24
C HIS A 185 -31.70 30.34 52.95
N GLN A 186 -32.25 29.46 52.12
CA GLN A 186 -33.68 29.40 51.82
C GLN A 186 -34.53 28.57 52.83
N VAL A 187 -33.92 27.83 53.73
CA VAL A 187 -34.62 26.99 54.74
C VAL A 187 -34.70 27.68 56.08
N LEU A 188 -34.13 28.89 56.26
CA LEU A 188 -34.13 29.66 57.54
C LEU A 188 -34.95 30.96 57.51
N HIS A 189 -35.86 31.08 56.52
CA HIS A 189 -36.89 32.12 56.49
C HIS A 189 -38.26 31.44 56.20
#